data_e62af0e70f86cad4ebbdafc4aaf5903a
#
_entry.id   e62af0e70f86cad4ebbdafc4aaf5903a
#
_cell.length_a   1.000
_cell.length_b   1.000
_cell.length_c   1.000
_cell.angle_alpha   90.00
_cell.angle_beta   90.00
_cell.angle_gamma   90.00
#
_symmetry.space_group_name_H-M   'P 1'
#
loop_
_entity.id
_entity.type
_entity.pdbx_description
1 polymer ?
#
loop_
_entity_poly.entity_id
_entity_poly.type
_entity_poly.pdbx_seq_one_letter_code
_entity_poly.pdbx_strand_id
1 'polypeptide(L)'
;MTTEPPRSTEPTTADLDARRAARRYPDRPIVAVLAVVLRGERALIVQRAQQPNAGRWGFPGGVLELGETVANGAMRELLEETGIVAKPAGVLDVHDAITRDAEGRVQFHYLLIAVRGIWQAGEGEPADDAADCAWVTRADIEAGRYPTFATLLPLLDLAMKSEAPICGDR
;
A
#
# COMPACT_ATOMS: atom_id res chain seq x y z
N MET A 1 -23.46 -23.30 26.63
CA MET A 1 -22.37 -22.41 27.07
C MET A 1 -21.71 -21.88 25.83
N THR A 2 -22.08 -20.67 25.42
CA THR A 2 -21.56 -20.00 24.21
C THR A 2 -20.35 -19.19 24.67
N THR A 3 -19.14 -19.63 24.34
CA THR A 3 -17.93 -18.88 24.59
C THR A 3 -17.83 -17.76 23.57
N GLU A 4 -18.03 -16.52 24.00
CA GLU A 4 -17.76 -15.31 23.24
C GLU A 4 -16.27 -15.29 22.84
N PRO A 5 -15.93 -15.05 21.55
CA PRO A 5 -14.53 -14.94 21.16
C PRO A 5 -13.87 -13.73 21.84
N PRO A 6 -12.58 -13.79 22.19
CA PRO A 6 -11.88 -12.68 22.83
C PRO A 6 -11.95 -11.43 21.93
N ARG A 7 -12.36 -10.29 22.49
CA ARG A 7 -12.34 -9.00 21.84
C ARG A 7 -10.89 -8.67 21.46
N SER A 8 -10.65 -8.47 20.17
CA SER A 8 -9.39 -7.90 19.70
C SER A 8 -9.27 -6.49 20.29
N THR A 9 -8.33 -6.32 21.22
CA THR A 9 -7.96 -4.98 21.70
C THR A 9 -7.22 -4.27 20.57
N GLU A 10 -7.69 -3.08 20.18
CA GLU A 10 -6.96 -2.24 19.24
C GLU A 10 -5.53 -1.98 19.76
N PRO A 11 -4.51 -2.03 18.86
CA PRO A 11 -3.13 -1.85 19.27
C PRO A 11 -2.93 -0.43 19.84
N THR A 12 -2.19 -0.33 20.93
CA THR A 12 -1.83 0.98 21.51
C THR A 12 -0.79 1.69 20.63
N THR A 13 -0.63 3.00 20.80
CA THR A 13 0.43 3.78 20.10
C THR A 13 1.81 3.17 20.36
N ALA A 14 2.08 2.70 21.58
CA ALA A 14 3.34 2.04 21.92
C ALA A 14 3.54 0.71 21.17
N ASP A 15 2.47 -0.06 20.93
CA ASP A 15 2.53 -1.30 20.14
C ASP A 15 2.82 -0.99 18.67
N LEU A 16 2.24 0.08 18.12
CA LEU A 16 2.49 0.52 16.76
C LEU A 16 3.94 0.99 16.57
N ASP A 17 4.46 1.75 17.52
CA ASP A 17 5.86 2.21 17.50
C ASP A 17 6.85 1.03 17.64
N ALA A 18 6.56 0.06 18.48
CA ALA A 18 7.35 -1.16 18.61
C ALA A 18 7.34 -1.99 17.32
N ARG A 19 6.18 -2.14 16.67
CA ARG A 19 6.05 -2.81 15.36
C ARG A 19 6.83 -2.06 14.26
N ARG A 20 6.83 -0.72 14.27
CA ARG A 20 7.62 0.09 13.33
C ARG A 20 9.12 -0.05 13.57
N ALA A 21 9.55 -0.02 14.82
CA ALA A 21 10.96 -0.22 15.18
C ALA A 21 11.48 -1.60 14.76
N ALA A 22 10.67 -2.65 14.92
CA ALA A 22 10.99 -4.02 14.48
C ALA A 22 11.14 -4.18 12.96
N ARG A 23 10.69 -3.21 12.15
CA ARG A 23 10.88 -3.21 10.68
C ARG A 23 12.26 -2.74 10.27
N ARG A 24 13.03 -2.13 11.18
CA ARG A 24 14.39 -1.67 10.92
C ARG A 24 15.40 -2.77 11.27
N TYR A 25 16.31 -3.08 10.36
CA TYR A 25 17.25 -4.21 10.44
C TYR A 25 16.54 -5.55 10.65
N PRO A 26 15.60 -5.91 9.76
CA PRO A 26 14.80 -7.11 9.92
C PRO A 26 15.66 -8.37 9.72
N ASP A 27 15.26 -9.48 10.36
CA ASP A 27 15.88 -10.81 10.22
C ASP A 27 15.39 -11.55 8.95
N ARG A 28 14.34 -11.05 8.31
CA ARG A 28 13.71 -11.59 7.10
C ARG A 28 12.99 -10.49 6.32
N PRO A 29 12.71 -10.69 5.02
CA PRO A 29 11.86 -9.77 4.26
C PRO A 29 10.48 -9.60 4.90
N ILE A 30 9.97 -8.37 4.88
CA ILE A 30 8.63 -8.03 5.36
C ILE A 30 7.72 -7.95 4.16
N VAL A 31 6.63 -8.72 4.16
CA VAL A 31 5.63 -8.65 3.10
C VAL A 31 4.76 -7.42 3.27
N ALA A 32 4.64 -6.62 2.21
CA ALA A 32 3.78 -5.45 2.17
C ALA A 32 2.95 -5.44 0.88
N VAL A 33 1.80 -4.80 0.92
CA VAL A 33 0.85 -4.73 -0.18
C VAL A 33 0.64 -3.29 -0.61
N LEU A 34 0.40 -3.08 -1.92
CA LEU A 34 0.04 -1.79 -2.50
C LEU A 34 -1.28 -1.97 -3.26
N ALA A 35 -2.21 -1.05 -3.09
CA ALA A 35 -3.47 -1.02 -3.84
C ALA A 35 -3.35 -0.04 -5.02
N VAL A 36 -3.41 -0.55 -6.25
CA VAL A 36 -3.37 0.27 -7.46
C VAL A 36 -4.78 0.40 -8.03
N VAL A 37 -5.41 1.55 -7.79
CA VAL A 37 -6.79 1.84 -8.20
C VAL A 37 -6.80 2.94 -9.24
N LEU A 38 -7.53 2.71 -10.33
CA LEU A 38 -7.76 3.69 -11.39
C LEU A 38 -9.22 4.11 -11.44
N ARG A 39 -9.44 5.40 -11.76
CA ARG A 39 -10.74 6.00 -12.08
C ARG A 39 -10.60 6.76 -13.40
N GLY A 40 -10.96 6.11 -14.48
CA GLY A 40 -10.58 6.56 -15.82
C GLY A 40 -9.07 6.55 -16.01
N GLU A 41 -8.49 7.66 -16.44
CA GLU A 41 -7.04 7.81 -16.65
C GLU A 41 -6.29 8.27 -15.39
N ARG A 42 -6.98 8.39 -14.24
CA ARG A 42 -6.38 8.85 -12.99
C ARG A 42 -6.15 7.68 -12.05
N ALA A 43 -5.00 7.69 -11.39
CA ALA A 43 -4.65 6.78 -10.31
C ALA A 43 -4.76 7.48 -8.96
N LEU A 44 -5.21 6.75 -7.94
CA LEU A 44 -5.18 7.21 -6.57
C LEU A 44 -3.77 7.06 -6.02
N ILE A 45 -3.23 8.14 -5.46
CA ILE A 45 -1.96 8.12 -4.71
C ILE A 45 -2.15 8.78 -3.34
N VAL A 46 -1.31 8.42 -2.38
CA VAL A 46 -1.30 8.97 -1.03
C VAL A 46 0.07 9.56 -0.70
N GLN A 47 0.08 10.62 0.09
CA GLN A 47 1.30 11.19 0.66
C GLN A 47 1.59 10.55 2.02
N ARG A 48 2.77 10.01 2.20
CA ARG A 48 3.19 9.41 3.48
C ARG A 48 3.33 10.47 4.57
N ALA A 49 2.64 10.28 5.69
CA ALA A 49 2.78 11.13 6.87
C ALA A 49 4.06 10.82 7.67
N GLN A 50 4.53 9.58 7.66
CA GLN A 50 5.52 9.04 8.59
C GLN A 50 6.90 8.83 7.97
N GLN A 51 7.95 8.97 8.80
CA GLN A 51 9.32 8.57 8.46
C GLN A 51 9.48 7.02 8.42
N PRO A 52 10.40 6.47 7.60
CA PRO A 52 11.16 7.15 6.54
C PRO A 52 10.26 7.50 5.35
N ASN A 53 10.67 8.47 4.55
CA ASN A 53 9.97 8.90 3.33
C ASN A 53 8.69 9.74 3.56
N ALA A 54 8.54 10.42 4.71
CA ALA A 54 7.48 11.41 4.89
C ALA A 54 7.49 12.44 3.75
N GLY A 55 6.29 12.82 3.27
CA GLY A 55 6.11 13.74 2.15
C GLY A 55 6.23 13.12 0.75
N ARG A 56 6.71 11.87 0.62
CA ARG A 56 6.71 11.16 -0.67
C ARG A 56 5.33 10.57 -0.98
N TRP A 57 5.02 10.53 -2.27
CA TRP A 57 3.77 10.01 -2.78
C TRP A 57 3.95 8.60 -3.36
N GLY A 58 3.00 7.72 -3.08
CA GLY A 58 2.96 6.34 -3.56
C GLY A 58 1.54 5.83 -3.66
N PHE A 59 1.38 4.57 -4.04
CA PHE A 59 0.09 3.90 -3.92
C PHE A 59 -0.23 3.62 -2.45
N PRO A 60 -1.52 3.67 -2.04
CA PRO A 60 -1.95 3.25 -0.70
C PRO A 60 -1.44 1.84 -0.39
N GLY A 61 -1.02 1.61 0.84
CA GLY A 61 -0.55 0.30 1.21
C GLY A 61 0.30 0.24 2.47
N GLY A 62 0.42 -0.98 3.00
CA GLY A 62 1.11 -1.27 4.24
C GLY A 62 1.53 -2.71 4.37
N VAL A 63 1.81 -3.13 5.60
CA VAL A 63 2.28 -4.49 5.90
C VAL A 63 1.12 -5.47 5.90
N LEU A 64 1.31 -6.61 5.25
CA LEU A 64 0.35 -7.71 5.27
C LEU A 64 0.23 -8.28 6.69
N GLU A 65 -0.98 -8.45 7.19
CA GLU A 65 -1.23 -9.00 8.50
C GLU A 65 -1.27 -10.53 8.50
N LEU A 66 -0.99 -11.13 9.67
CA LEU A 66 -1.01 -12.58 9.82
C LEU A 66 -2.42 -13.14 9.60
N GLY A 67 -2.53 -14.12 8.69
CA GLY A 67 -3.81 -14.75 8.34
C GLY A 67 -4.63 -14.00 7.29
N GLU A 68 -4.15 -12.85 6.83
CA GLU A 68 -4.77 -12.05 5.78
C GLU A 68 -4.29 -12.48 4.39
N THR A 69 -5.19 -12.47 3.42
CA THR A 69 -4.78 -12.65 2.02
C THR A 69 -4.19 -11.36 1.45
N VAL A 70 -3.29 -11.46 0.48
CA VAL A 70 -2.71 -10.32 -0.25
C VAL A 70 -3.80 -9.37 -0.79
N ALA A 71 -4.87 -9.94 -1.34
CA ALA A 71 -5.99 -9.17 -1.88
C ALA A 71 -6.74 -8.39 -0.78
N ASN A 72 -7.01 -9.03 0.35
CA ASN A 72 -7.72 -8.39 1.47
C ASN A 72 -6.85 -7.31 2.11
N GLY A 73 -5.55 -7.58 2.31
CA GLY A 73 -4.62 -6.60 2.88
C GLY A 73 -4.53 -5.33 2.05
N ALA A 74 -4.42 -5.46 0.72
CA ALA A 74 -4.39 -4.30 -0.16
C ALA A 74 -5.68 -3.48 -0.10
N MET A 75 -6.86 -4.14 -0.04
CA MET A 75 -8.14 -3.43 0.04
C MET A 75 -8.40 -2.83 1.43
N ARG A 76 -7.90 -3.47 2.51
CA ARG A 76 -7.95 -2.92 3.87
C ARG A 76 -7.13 -1.63 3.95
N GLU A 77 -5.85 -1.66 3.56
CA GLU A 77 -4.97 -0.48 3.56
C GLU A 77 -5.55 0.66 2.72
N LEU A 78 -6.10 0.35 1.53
CA LEU A 78 -6.78 1.33 0.69
C LEU A 78 -7.93 2.03 1.45
N LEU A 79 -8.77 1.23 2.11
CA LEU A 79 -9.91 1.75 2.86
C LEU A 79 -9.47 2.58 4.06
N GLU A 80 -8.49 2.09 4.84
CA GLU A 80 -7.96 2.75 6.03
C GLU A 80 -7.30 4.09 5.70
N GLU A 81 -6.49 4.15 4.65
CA GLU A 81 -5.74 5.36 4.28
C GLU A 81 -6.56 6.37 3.48
N THR A 82 -7.63 5.96 2.79
CA THR A 82 -8.31 6.83 1.81
C THR A 82 -9.83 6.81 1.84
N GLY A 83 -10.46 5.91 2.59
CA GLY A 83 -11.93 5.72 2.54
C GLY A 83 -12.46 5.15 1.22
N ILE A 84 -11.58 4.77 0.28
CA ILE A 84 -11.98 4.20 -1.00
C ILE A 84 -12.32 2.71 -0.83
N VAL A 85 -13.44 2.32 -1.44
CA VAL A 85 -13.85 0.92 -1.57
C VAL A 85 -13.52 0.43 -2.98
N ALA A 86 -12.79 -0.68 -3.09
CA ALA A 86 -12.47 -1.31 -4.36
C ALA A 86 -12.59 -2.84 -4.26
N LYS A 87 -12.83 -3.48 -5.41
CA LYS A 87 -12.79 -4.95 -5.55
C LYS A 87 -11.41 -5.37 -6.06
N PRO A 88 -10.71 -6.34 -5.42
CA PRO A 88 -9.42 -6.80 -5.91
C PRO A 88 -9.58 -7.51 -7.26
N ALA A 89 -8.62 -7.28 -8.17
CA ALA A 89 -8.65 -7.79 -9.54
C ALA A 89 -7.34 -8.49 -9.94
N GLY A 90 -6.54 -8.91 -8.97
CA GLY A 90 -5.30 -9.68 -9.18
C GLY A 90 -4.04 -8.91 -8.84
N VAL A 91 -2.94 -9.65 -8.82
CA VAL A 91 -1.59 -9.09 -8.59
C VAL A 91 -1.08 -8.51 -9.91
N LEU A 92 -0.58 -7.27 -9.86
CA LEU A 92 0.04 -6.59 -10.99
C LEU A 92 1.53 -6.89 -11.09
N ASP A 93 2.22 -6.84 -9.95
CA ASP A 93 3.66 -6.98 -9.87
C ASP A 93 4.11 -7.36 -8.45
N VAL A 94 5.31 -7.91 -8.35
CA VAL A 94 6.00 -8.19 -7.09
C VAL A 94 7.44 -7.72 -7.23
N HIS A 95 7.92 -6.88 -6.31
CA HIS A 95 9.31 -6.42 -6.35
C HIS A 95 9.90 -6.20 -4.96
N ASP A 96 11.23 -6.29 -4.88
CA ASP A 96 11.98 -6.05 -3.66
C ASP A 96 12.25 -4.54 -3.47
N ALA A 97 11.95 -4.04 -2.26
CA ALA A 97 12.35 -2.72 -1.83
C ALA A 97 13.40 -2.84 -0.72
N ILE A 98 14.67 -2.84 -1.11
CA ILE A 98 15.81 -3.02 -0.21
C ILE A 98 16.51 -1.67 -0.01
N THR A 99 16.60 -1.25 1.25
CA THR A 99 17.38 -0.07 1.65
C THR A 99 18.55 -0.51 2.50
N ARG A 100 19.73 0.06 2.23
CA ARG A 100 20.95 -0.18 3.00
C ARG A 100 21.39 1.09 3.72
N ASP A 101 22.03 0.91 4.88
CA ASP A 101 22.67 2.00 5.61
C ASP A 101 24.05 2.32 5.03
N ALA A 102 24.75 3.29 5.63
CA ALA A 102 26.08 3.74 5.19
C ALA A 102 27.15 2.64 5.31
N GLU A 103 26.94 1.64 6.18
CA GLU A 103 27.81 0.48 6.37
C GLU A 103 27.46 -0.68 5.44
N GLY A 104 26.44 -0.51 4.56
CA GLY A 104 26.00 -1.54 3.61
C GLY A 104 25.07 -2.61 4.19
N ARG A 105 24.69 -2.52 5.48
CA ARG A 105 23.75 -3.47 6.11
C ARG A 105 22.35 -3.20 5.61
N VAL A 106 21.54 -4.26 5.45
CA VAL A 106 20.13 -4.14 5.09
C VAL A 106 19.38 -3.43 6.22
N GLN A 107 18.98 -2.18 5.98
CA GLN A 107 18.22 -1.38 6.95
C GLN A 107 16.72 -1.66 6.87
N PHE A 108 16.19 -1.79 5.63
CA PHE A 108 14.81 -2.20 5.37
C PHE A 108 14.79 -3.18 4.20
N HIS A 109 13.94 -4.20 4.28
CA HIS A 109 13.70 -5.13 3.20
C HIS A 109 12.20 -5.46 3.15
N TYR A 110 11.51 -4.91 2.16
CA TYR A 110 10.12 -5.23 1.88
C TYR A 110 9.99 -6.01 0.58
N LEU A 111 9.15 -7.06 0.59
CA LEU A 111 8.60 -7.66 -0.61
C LEU A 111 7.27 -6.96 -0.87
N LEU A 112 7.23 -6.07 -1.86
CA LEU A 112 6.05 -5.28 -2.20
C LEU A 112 5.22 -6.02 -3.24
N ILE A 113 3.94 -6.26 -2.94
CA ILE A 113 2.98 -6.93 -3.82
C ILE A 113 1.93 -5.90 -4.24
N ALA A 114 1.97 -5.48 -5.51
CA ALA A 114 1.00 -4.54 -6.06
C ALA A 114 -0.26 -5.27 -6.52
N VAL A 115 -1.41 -4.89 -5.97
CA VAL A 115 -2.72 -5.46 -6.26
C VAL A 115 -3.56 -4.45 -7.04
N ARG A 116 -4.10 -4.87 -8.17
CA ARG A 116 -5.09 -4.10 -8.92
C ARG A 116 -6.40 -4.05 -8.14
N GLY A 117 -6.94 -2.83 -7.93
CA GLY A 117 -8.28 -2.62 -7.40
C GLY A 117 -9.20 -2.02 -8.45
N ILE A 118 -10.44 -2.52 -8.55
CA ILE A 118 -11.52 -1.93 -9.34
C ILE A 118 -12.31 -1.02 -8.41
N TRP A 119 -12.25 0.28 -8.64
CA TRP A 119 -12.97 1.28 -7.85
C TRP A 119 -14.47 0.98 -7.80
N GLN A 120 -15.06 1.06 -6.62
CA GLN A 120 -16.49 0.84 -6.39
C GLN A 120 -17.16 2.09 -5.82
N ALA A 121 -16.55 2.72 -4.81
CA ALA A 121 -17.10 3.87 -4.10
C ALA A 121 -16.01 4.69 -3.39
N GLY A 122 -16.38 5.89 -2.96
CA GLY A 122 -15.52 6.84 -2.25
C GLY A 122 -14.84 7.84 -3.18
N GLU A 123 -14.56 9.03 -2.66
CA GLU A 123 -13.86 10.09 -3.42
C GLU A 123 -12.36 10.13 -3.10
N GLY A 124 -11.95 9.61 -1.97
CA GLY A 124 -10.60 9.65 -1.43
C GLY A 124 -10.42 10.81 -0.44
N GLU A 125 -10.33 10.47 0.83
CA GLU A 125 -10.04 11.41 1.92
C GLU A 125 -8.85 10.84 2.71
N PRO A 126 -7.80 11.65 2.96
CA PRO A 126 -6.63 11.15 3.67
C PRO A 126 -6.98 10.79 5.11
N ALA A 127 -6.57 9.59 5.54
CA ALA A 127 -6.76 9.08 6.88
C ALA A 127 -5.57 8.21 7.31
N ASP A 128 -5.50 7.81 8.56
CA ASP A 128 -4.46 6.99 9.18
C ASP A 128 -3.03 7.50 8.88
N ASP A 129 -2.23 6.74 8.17
CA ASP A 129 -0.83 7.05 7.83
C ASP A 129 -0.69 7.95 6.58
N ALA A 130 -1.79 8.34 5.92
CA ALA A 130 -1.81 9.25 4.78
C ALA A 130 -1.93 10.71 5.23
N ALA A 131 -0.96 11.56 4.88
CA ALA A 131 -1.03 13.00 5.11
C ALA A 131 -1.93 13.72 4.10
N ASP A 132 -2.03 13.17 2.89
CA ASP A 132 -2.87 13.67 1.79
C ASP A 132 -3.15 12.54 0.80
N CYS A 133 -4.18 12.69 -0.04
CA CYS A 133 -4.45 11.79 -1.15
C CYS A 133 -4.91 12.54 -2.39
N ALA A 134 -4.61 12.00 -3.59
CA ALA A 134 -4.93 12.65 -4.84
C ALA A 134 -5.20 11.65 -5.97
N TRP A 135 -6.16 12.02 -6.84
CA TRP A 135 -6.37 11.38 -8.12
C TRP A 135 -5.53 12.07 -9.18
N VAL A 136 -4.48 11.42 -9.67
CA VAL A 136 -3.48 11.99 -10.57
C VAL A 136 -3.42 11.27 -11.91
N THR A 137 -3.11 12.02 -12.95
CA THR A 137 -2.81 11.45 -14.26
C THR A 137 -1.33 11.06 -14.36
N ARG A 138 -0.98 10.21 -15.33
CA ARG A 138 0.41 9.91 -15.66
C ARG A 138 1.21 11.20 -15.91
N ALA A 139 0.62 12.15 -16.65
CA ALA A 139 1.25 13.43 -16.99
C ALA A 139 1.56 14.29 -15.73
N ASP A 140 0.71 14.26 -14.70
CA ASP A 140 0.95 14.98 -13.44
C ASP A 140 2.19 14.45 -12.73
N ILE A 141 2.40 13.13 -12.76
CA ILE A 141 3.56 12.47 -12.16
C ILE A 141 4.82 12.79 -12.95
N GLU A 142 4.77 12.69 -14.28
CA GLU A 142 5.90 13.01 -15.18
C GLU A 142 6.31 14.49 -15.11
N ALA A 143 5.37 15.38 -14.88
CA ALA A 143 5.63 16.80 -14.66
C ALA A 143 6.31 17.10 -13.31
N GLY A 144 6.54 16.08 -12.46
CA GLY A 144 7.20 16.23 -11.17
C GLY A 144 6.37 16.97 -10.11
N ARG A 145 5.04 17.07 -10.28
CA ARG A 145 4.14 17.73 -9.32
C ARG A 145 4.11 17.02 -7.97
N TYR A 146 4.42 15.72 -7.98
CA TYR A 146 4.40 14.84 -6.82
C TYR A 146 5.77 14.18 -6.65
N PRO A 147 6.48 14.32 -5.52
CA PRO A 147 7.73 13.60 -5.26
C PRO A 147 7.43 12.12 -5.01
N THR A 148 7.43 11.31 -6.05
CA THR A 148 7.03 9.90 -6.02
C THR A 148 8.20 8.94 -5.85
N PHE A 149 7.89 7.68 -5.52
CA PHE A 149 8.82 6.56 -5.63
C PHE A 149 9.04 6.17 -7.10
N ALA A 150 10.23 5.68 -7.42
CA ALA A 150 10.59 5.27 -8.78
C ALA A 150 9.68 4.14 -9.34
N THR A 151 9.13 3.32 -8.46
CA THR A 151 8.23 2.20 -8.82
C THR A 151 6.82 2.64 -9.22
N LEU A 152 6.43 3.89 -8.95
CA LEU A 152 5.05 4.35 -9.15
C LEU A 152 4.66 4.36 -10.63
N LEU A 153 5.46 4.96 -11.52
CA LEU A 153 5.17 5.00 -12.96
C LEU A 153 5.14 3.60 -13.61
N PRO A 154 6.12 2.70 -13.37
CA PRO A 154 6.04 1.32 -13.88
C PRO A 154 4.76 0.59 -13.46
N LEU A 155 4.35 0.68 -12.20
CA LEU A 155 3.13 0.06 -11.70
C LEU A 155 1.87 0.69 -12.31
N LEU A 156 1.85 2.00 -12.50
CA LEU A 156 0.76 2.69 -13.17
C LEU A 156 0.63 2.21 -14.62
N ASP A 157 1.75 2.09 -15.35
CA ASP A 157 1.76 1.60 -16.73
C ASP A 157 1.23 0.15 -16.83
N LEU A 158 1.59 -0.71 -15.88
CA LEU A 158 1.06 -2.07 -15.78
C LEU A 158 -0.46 -2.05 -15.52
N ALA A 159 -0.90 -1.21 -14.58
CA ALA A 159 -2.32 -1.10 -14.25
C ALA A 159 -3.16 -0.56 -15.41
N MET A 160 -2.64 0.38 -16.19
CA MET A 160 -3.34 0.94 -17.36
C MET A 160 -3.43 -0.05 -18.54
N LYS A 161 -2.45 -0.95 -18.68
CA LYS A 161 -2.43 -2.00 -19.71
C LYS A 161 -3.23 -3.24 -19.33
N SER A 162 -3.45 -3.46 -18.04
CA SER A 162 -4.20 -4.61 -17.52
C SER A 162 -5.68 -4.43 -17.80
N GLU A 163 -6.20 -5.10 -18.84
CA GLU A 163 -7.63 -5.34 -18.97
C GLU A 163 -8.05 -6.22 -17.78
N ALA A 164 -9.04 -5.77 -16.99
CA ALA A 164 -9.55 -6.55 -15.87
C ALA A 164 -10.31 -7.79 -16.39
N PRO A 165 -10.43 -8.90 -15.64
CA PRO A 165 -9.67 -9.38 -14.49
C PRO A 165 -8.98 -10.73 -14.77
N ILE A 166 -7.77 -10.94 -14.30
CA ILE A 166 -7.25 -12.29 -14.11
C ILE A 166 -7.42 -12.62 -12.62
N CYS A 167 -8.60 -13.01 -12.21
CA CYS A 167 -8.81 -13.74 -10.97
C CYS A 167 -9.76 -14.87 -11.24
N GLY A 168 -9.21 -16.07 -11.36
CA GLY A 168 -10.00 -17.29 -11.29
C GLY A 168 -10.56 -17.42 -9.87
N ASP A 169 -11.87 -17.53 -9.76
CA ASP A 169 -12.53 -18.07 -8.58
C ASP A 169 -11.93 -19.46 -8.27
N ARG A 170 -11.33 -19.59 -7.09
CA ARG A 170 -11.12 -20.88 -6.44
C ARG A 170 -11.53 -20.77 -4.99
#